data_01c2f34f45bc3d0063ac684bdf0b6af2
#
_entry.id   01c2f34f45bc3d0063ac684bdf0b6af2
#
_cell.length_a   1.000
_cell.length_b   1.000
_cell.length_c   1.000
_cell.angle_alpha   90.00
_cell.angle_beta   90.00
_cell.angle_gamma   90.00
#
_symmetry.space_group_name_H-M   'P 1'
#
loop_
_entity.id
_entity.type
_entity.pdbx_description
1 polymer ?
#
loop_
_entity_poly.entity_id
_entity_poly.type
_entity_poly.pdbx_seq_one_letter_code
_entity_poly.pdbx_strand_id
1 'polypeptide(L)'
;MYNVNFVSDDIVSSMGYAVPFKEMAGKTITAIGACIMDVDNHEITFIKGDDGEYYSGSSEPVRKTMKALLKMFTEEMEKGLKSPEDFKYTVEFDQGGSGTRKYIIAKCKKC
;
A
#
# COMPACT_ATOMS: atom_id res chain seq x y z
N MET A 1 6.84 11.45 4.71
CA MET A 1 6.69 10.37 3.72
C MET A 1 6.98 9.02 4.36
N TYR A 2 6.15 8.05 4.11
CA TYR A 2 6.34 6.67 4.58
C TYR A 2 6.76 5.82 3.40
N ASN A 3 7.83 5.05 3.54
CA ASN A 3 8.38 4.28 2.42
C ASN A 3 9.14 3.04 2.92
N VAL A 4 8.79 1.88 2.36
CA VAL A 4 9.57 0.65 2.52
C VAL A 4 9.68 -0.01 1.15
N ASN A 5 10.91 -0.27 0.69
CA ASN A 5 11.19 -0.92 -0.60
C ASN A 5 10.54 -0.25 -1.82
N PHE A 6 10.43 1.06 -1.79
CA PHE A 6 9.81 1.81 -2.88
C PHE A 6 10.78 2.91 -3.31
N VAL A 7 11.52 2.66 -4.38
CA VAL A 7 12.56 3.56 -4.88
C VAL A 7 12.03 4.43 -6.03
N SER A 8 12.88 5.34 -6.54
CA SER A 8 12.48 6.31 -7.57
C SER A 8 11.86 5.65 -8.81
N ASP A 9 12.42 4.52 -9.27
CA ASP A 9 11.89 3.81 -10.43
C ASP A 9 10.48 3.25 -10.15
N ASP A 10 10.23 2.81 -8.92
CA ASP A 10 8.91 2.33 -8.50
C ASP A 10 7.89 3.47 -8.53
N ILE A 11 8.28 4.67 -8.10
CA ILE A 11 7.41 5.84 -8.12
C ILE A 11 7.03 6.20 -9.56
N VAL A 12 8.00 6.25 -10.46
CA VAL A 12 7.76 6.56 -11.87
C VAL A 12 6.81 5.53 -12.51
N SER A 13 7.07 4.24 -12.28
CA SER A 13 6.23 3.17 -12.81
C SER A 13 4.81 3.22 -12.24
N SER A 14 4.69 3.50 -10.93
CA SER A 14 3.39 3.59 -10.26
C SER A 14 2.54 4.72 -10.80
N MET A 15 3.14 5.86 -11.09
CA MET A 15 2.40 7.01 -11.64
C MET A 15 1.90 6.74 -13.05
N GLY A 16 2.58 5.88 -13.82
CA GLY A 16 2.18 5.57 -15.18
C GLY A 16 1.27 4.36 -15.32
N TYR A 17 1.42 3.34 -14.48
CA TYR A 17 0.83 2.02 -14.72
C TYR A 17 0.14 1.38 -13.52
N ALA A 18 -0.03 2.09 -12.41
CA ALA A 18 -0.63 1.49 -11.23
C ALA A 18 -2.11 1.15 -11.44
N VAL A 19 -2.51 -0.01 -10.92
CA VAL A 19 -3.92 -0.41 -10.89
C VAL A 19 -4.61 0.34 -9.76
N PRO A 20 -5.71 1.05 -10.04
CA PRO A 20 -6.44 1.76 -8.99
C PRO A 20 -7.02 0.81 -7.94
N PHE A 21 -6.97 1.20 -6.67
CA PHE A 21 -7.54 0.38 -5.59
C PHE A 21 -9.01 0.05 -5.81
N LYS A 22 -9.77 0.95 -6.42
CA LYS A 22 -11.19 0.73 -6.69
C LYS A 22 -11.46 -0.50 -7.56
N GLU A 23 -10.47 -0.94 -8.33
CA GLU A 23 -10.58 -2.14 -9.16
C GLU A 23 -10.18 -3.40 -8.40
N MET A 24 -9.73 -3.25 -7.16
CA MET A 24 -9.20 -4.35 -6.36
C MET A 24 -10.19 -4.95 -5.38
N ALA A 25 -11.42 -4.45 -5.30
CA ALA A 25 -12.44 -4.98 -4.39
C ALA A 25 -12.60 -6.50 -4.54
N GLY A 26 -12.48 -7.22 -3.43
CA GLY A 26 -12.55 -8.69 -3.41
C GLY A 26 -11.29 -9.40 -3.85
N LYS A 27 -10.22 -8.66 -4.14
CA LYS A 27 -8.96 -9.23 -4.60
C LYS A 27 -7.89 -9.17 -3.53
N THR A 28 -6.91 -10.05 -3.64
CA THR A 28 -5.80 -10.17 -2.69
C THR A 28 -4.48 -10.09 -3.45
N ILE A 29 -3.52 -9.38 -2.88
CA ILE A 29 -2.16 -9.29 -3.43
C ILE A 29 -1.14 -9.56 -2.33
N THR A 30 0.09 -9.84 -2.74
CA THR A 30 1.23 -9.89 -1.82
C THR A 30 2.06 -8.64 -2.02
N ALA A 31 2.11 -7.79 -0.99
CA ALA A 31 2.86 -6.54 -1.03
C ALA A 31 4.31 -6.78 -0.57
N ILE A 32 5.26 -6.32 -1.36
CA ILE A 32 6.70 -6.40 -1.04
C ILE A 32 7.32 -5.02 -0.88
N GLY A 33 6.54 -3.97 -1.04
CA GLY A 33 6.95 -2.61 -0.82
C GLY A 33 5.75 -1.69 -0.85
N ALA A 34 5.86 -0.53 -0.24
CA ALA A 34 4.78 0.46 -0.22
C ALA A 34 5.31 1.84 0.11
N CYS A 35 4.54 2.84 -0.30
CA CYS A 35 4.89 4.23 -0.10
C CYS A 35 3.61 5.06 0.06
N ILE A 36 3.64 6.04 0.95
CA ILE A 36 2.59 7.04 1.05
C ILE A 36 3.26 8.40 0.84
N MET A 37 2.80 9.14 -0.16
CA MET A 37 3.38 10.42 -0.49
C MET A 37 2.32 11.43 -0.91
N ASP A 38 2.64 12.71 -0.80
CA ASP A 38 1.79 13.79 -1.26
C ASP A 38 1.97 13.98 -2.77
N VAL A 39 0.85 14.00 -3.47
CA VAL A 39 0.80 14.35 -4.89
C VAL A 39 -0.29 15.42 -5.04
N ASP A 40 0.09 16.64 -5.41
CA ASP A 40 -0.84 17.77 -5.57
C ASP A 40 -1.72 18.00 -4.32
N ASN A 41 -1.09 17.99 -3.13
CA ASN A 41 -1.75 18.18 -1.83
C ASN A 41 -2.69 17.04 -1.42
N HIS A 42 -2.62 15.89 -2.07
CA HIS A 42 -3.34 14.68 -1.70
C HIS A 42 -2.36 13.58 -1.33
N GLU A 43 -2.64 12.89 -0.22
CA GLU A 43 -1.85 11.72 0.12
C GLU A 43 -2.31 10.52 -0.72
N ILE A 44 -1.38 9.95 -1.46
CA ILE A 44 -1.62 8.76 -2.29
C ILE A 44 -0.83 7.60 -1.71
N THR A 45 -1.48 6.45 -1.63
CA THR A 45 -0.84 5.20 -1.22
C THR A 45 -0.46 4.41 -2.46
N PHE A 46 0.80 3.96 -2.51
CA PHE A 46 1.32 3.10 -3.56
C PHE A 46 1.74 1.78 -2.94
N ILE A 47 1.41 0.68 -3.60
CA ILE A 47 1.80 -0.67 -3.16
C ILE A 47 2.48 -1.38 -4.32
N LYS A 48 3.60 -2.04 -4.02
CA LYS A 48 4.33 -2.85 -4.97
C LYS A 48 4.02 -4.32 -4.69
N GLY A 49 3.44 -5.01 -5.66
CA GLY A 49 3.14 -6.42 -5.57
C GLY A 49 4.32 -7.30 -5.95
N ASP A 50 4.34 -8.53 -5.46
CA ASP A 50 5.35 -9.52 -5.83
C ASP A 50 5.15 -10.05 -7.25
N ASP A 51 4.01 -9.74 -7.85
CA ASP A 51 3.68 -10.06 -9.25
C ASP A 51 4.28 -9.07 -10.25
N GLY A 52 5.00 -8.05 -9.77
CA GLY A 52 5.57 -6.99 -10.59
C GLY A 52 4.60 -5.86 -10.90
N GLU A 53 3.36 -5.93 -10.38
CA GLU A 53 2.36 -4.90 -10.59
C GLU A 53 2.42 -3.85 -9.47
N TYR A 54 1.92 -2.66 -9.79
CA TYR A 54 1.77 -1.58 -8.83
C TYR A 54 0.30 -1.26 -8.63
N TYR A 55 -0.04 -0.85 -7.42
CA TYR A 55 -1.41 -0.53 -7.03
C TYR A 55 -1.41 0.82 -6.32
N SER A 56 -2.41 1.66 -6.59
CA SER A 56 -2.46 2.98 -5.98
C SER A 56 -3.87 3.48 -5.76
N GLY A 57 -4.00 4.45 -4.87
CA GLY A 57 -5.24 5.13 -4.65
C GLY A 57 -5.18 6.09 -3.49
N SER A 58 -6.24 6.88 -3.35
CA SER A 58 -6.41 7.88 -2.30
C SER A 58 -7.39 7.45 -1.21
N SER A 59 -7.80 6.19 -1.20
CA SER A 59 -8.72 5.66 -0.18
C SER A 59 -8.16 5.91 1.22
N GLU A 60 -8.92 6.61 2.06
CA GLU A 60 -8.50 6.91 3.43
C GLU A 60 -8.37 5.65 4.29
N PRO A 61 -9.30 4.68 4.25
CA PRO A 61 -9.13 3.44 5.02
C PRO A 61 -7.89 2.65 4.62
N VAL A 62 -7.58 2.53 3.32
CA VAL A 62 -6.37 1.86 2.85
C VAL A 62 -5.13 2.61 3.31
N ARG A 63 -5.15 3.94 3.20
CA ARG A 63 -4.03 4.78 3.64
C ARG A 63 -3.74 4.59 5.13
N LYS A 64 -4.78 4.60 5.97
CA LYS A 64 -4.61 4.43 7.41
C LYS A 64 -4.02 3.06 7.75
N THR A 65 -4.51 2.01 7.10
CA THR A 65 -3.99 0.65 7.28
C THR A 65 -2.53 0.56 6.88
N MET A 66 -2.19 1.06 5.70
CA MET A 66 -0.82 1.01 5.20
C MET A 66 0.13 1.91 5.99
N LYS A 67 -0.34 3.08 6.42
CA LYS A 67 0.47 4.00 7.24
C LYS A 67 0.86 3.35 8.56
N ALA A 68 -0.09 2.69 9.23
CA ALA A 68 0.19 1.98 10.47
C ALA A 68 1.19 0.85 10.25
N LEU A 69 1.05 0.08 9.17
CA LEU A 69 1.97 -1.00 8.83
C LEU A 69 3.38 -0.47 8.54
N LEU A 70 3.50 0.57 7.73
CA LEU A 70 4.79 1.15 7.36
C LEU A 70 5.50 1.75 8.57
N LYS A 71 4.75 2.42 9.44
CA LYS A 71 5.30 2.99 10.66
C LYS A 71 5.85 1.90 11.58
N MET A 72 5.06 0.86 11.82
CA MET A 72 5.48 -0.27 12.65
C MET A 72 6.73 -0.96 12.08
N PHE A 73 6.72 -1.22 10.78
CA PHE A 73 7.83 -1.90 10.12
C PHE A 73 9.12 -1.06 10.16
N THR A 74 9.00 0.24 9.93
CA THR A 74 10.14 1.16 9.98
C THR A 74 10.75 1.18 11.39
N GLU A 75 9.92 1.22 12.43
CA GLU A 75 10.39 1.17 13.81
C GLU A 75 11.14 -0.12 14.11
N GLU A 76 10.65 -1.25 13.62
CA GLU A 76 11.32 -2.55 13.80
C GLU A 76 12.64 -2.61 13.03
N MET A 77 12.73 -1.99 11.86
CA MET A 77 13.99 -1.88 11.12
C MET A 77 15.02 -1.04 11.89
N GLU A 78 14.58 0.07 12.48
CA GLU A 78 15.46 0.94 13.27
C GLU A 78 16.02 0.23 14.49
N LYS A 79 15.26 -0.71 15.04
CA LYS A 79 15.70 -1.53 16.18
C LYS A 79 16.56 -2.73 15.77
N GLY A 80 16.79 -2.91 14.48
CA GLY A 80 17.54 -4.05 13.96
C GLY A 80 16.79 -5.39 14.00
N LEU A 81 15.47 -5.36 14.21
CA LEU A 81 14.64 -6.56 14.30
C LEU A 81 14.20 -7.07 12.92
N LYS A 82 14.20 -6.20 11.93
CA LYS A 82 13.78 -6.53 10.56
C LYS A 82 14.67 -5.84 9.54
N SER A 83 14.77 -6.43 8.36
CA SER A 83 15.41 -5.82 7.20
C SER A 83 14.36 -5.57 6.11
N PRO A 84 14.67 -4.73 5.09
CA PRO A 84 13.72 -4.45 4.01
C PRO A 84 13.18 -5.71 3.32
N GLU A 85 13.99 -6.76 3.21
CA GLU A 85 13.59 -8.01 2.57
C GLU A 85 12.49 -8.76 3.35
N ASP A 86 12.30 -8.43 4.61
CA ASP A 86 11.26 -9.04 5.45
C ASP A 86 9.88 -8.44 5.19
N PHE A 87 9.80 -7.36 4.40
CA PHE A 87 8.51 -6.75 4.08
C PHE A 87 7.76 -7.59 3.06
N LYS A 88 6.86 -8.40 3.57
CA LYS A 88 6.02 -9.26 2.75
C LYS A 88 4.71 -9.48 3.47
N TYR A 89 3.65 -8.91 2.92
CA TYR A 89 2.33 -8.91 3.55
C TYR A 89 1.25 -9.24 2.53
N THR A 90 0.28 -10.06 2.95
CA THR A 90 -0.93 -10.27 2.19
C THR A 90 -1.85 -9.08 2.41
N VAL A 91 -2.27 -8.43 1.34
CA VAL A 91 -3.22 -7.32 1.39
C VAL A 91 -4.53 -7.78 0.75
N GLU A 92 -5.57 -7.85 1.55
CA GLU A 92 -6.91 -8.22 1.11
C GLU A 92 -7.72 -6.94 0.94
N PHE A 93 -8.17 -6.67 -0.29
CA PHE A 93 -9.01 -5.52 -0.57
C PHE A 93 -10.48 -5.91 -0.54
N ASP A 94 -11.30 -5.02 -0.01
CA ASP A 94 -12.74 -5.22 0.03
C ASP A 94 -13.43 -3.86 -0.16
N GLN A 95 -14.74 -3.89 -0.33
CA GLN A 95 -15.54 -2.69 -0.48
C GLN A 95 -16.38 -2.48 0.78
N GLY A 96 -16.22 -1.30 1.38
CA GLY A 96 -17.03 -0.89 2.52
C GLY A 96 -18.09 0.11 2.09
N GLY A 97 -18.92 0.53 3.05
CA GLY A 97 -19.97 1.51 2.82
C GLY A 97 -21.27 0.90 2.34
N SER A 98 -22.25 1.77 2.09
CA SER A 98 -23.57 1.37 1.63
C SER A 98 -24.16 2.40 0.66
N GLY A 99 -25.07 1.96 -0.20
CA GLY A 99 -25.72 2.82 -1.17
C GLY A 99 -24.71 3.43 -2.16
N THR A 100 -24.71 4.76 -2.26
CA THR A 100 -23.82 5.48 -3.16
C THR A 100 -22.46 5.80 -2.53
N ARG A 101 -22.32 5.60 -1.22
CA ARG A 101 -21.08 5.87 -0.48
C ARG A 101 -20.27 4.60 -0.32
N LYS A 102 -19.60 4.21 -1.40
CA LYS A 102 -18.72 3.04 -1.39
C LYS A 102 -17.27 3.47 -1.34
N TYR A 103 -16.48 2.73 -0.59
CA TYR A 103 -15.04 2.99 -0.46
C TYR A 103 -14.30 1.66 -0.38
N ILE A 104 -13.01 1.71 -0.68
CA ILE A 104 -12.15 0.53 -0.60
C ILE A 104 -11.49 0.47 0.78
N ILE A 105 -11.49 -0.72 1.36
CA ILE A 105 -10.77 -1.02 2.60
C ILE A 105 -9.73 -2.09 2.32
N ALA A 106 -8.75 -2.20 3.20
CA ALA A 106 -7.71 -3.21 3.10
C ALA A 106 -7.38 -3.80 4.46
N LYS A 107 -7.07 -5.10 4.47
CA LYS A 107 -6.55 -5.80 5.64
C LYS A 107 -5.19 -6.36 5.27
N CYS A 108 -4.22 -6.18 6.15
CA CYS A 108 -2.85 -6.67 5.94
C CYS A 108 -2.54 -7.78 6.94
N LYS A 109 -1.99 -8.86 6.42
CA LYS A 109 -1.54 -9.99 7.23
C LYS A 109 -0.10 -10.33 6.86
N LYS A 110 0.72 -10.63 7.83
CA LYS A 110 2.09 -11.08 7.58
C LYS A 110 2.06 -12.41 6.85
N CYS A 111 2.85 -12.50 5.78
CA CYS A 111 3.01 -13.77 5.05
C CYS A 111 3.86 -14.78 5.81
#